data_095aa24a5d683b9939158b2fb27c4d41
#
_entry.id   095aa24a5d683b9939158b2fb27c4d41
#
_cell.length_a   1.000
_cell.length_b   1.000
_cell.length_c   1.000
_cell.angle_alpha   90.00
_cell.angle_beta   90.00
_cell.angle_gamma   90.00
#
_symmetry.space_group_name_H-M   'P 1'
#
loop_
_entity.id
_entity.type
_entity.pdbx_description
1 polymer ?
#
loop_
_entity_poly.entity_id
_entity_poly.type
_entity_poly.pdbx_seq_one_letter_code
_entity_poly.pdbx_strand_id
1 'polypeptide(L)'
;MQKIPTVLMEEHRDAYYHWHRMIDMGVIPPTGNYLLHIDHHDDMECPGYDWDLTAMPQNEREALAFTDRCLGIADFIAPAMWEGTFQTVHILKELIPARIRTSRISMSLMKGSRGCIEMTDLKQAEQDRDWHAGAPWLASGGKKDDREKLTCEVKYGGMNPDDRFPGTGLVLDVDLDYFCWDNTMSTGEPKRIEITEEAYRSFVEDRDHPLRILATRIVDAVEDQGRYWLYISQVIPEEPLPDDETILRRMDRLFWYLRRTGVRPAAIDICRSVRSGRRSETC
;
A
#
# COMPACT_ATOMS: atom_id res chain seq x y z
N MET A 1 -28.95 8.18 17.29
CA MET A 1 -27.62 7.74 16.79
C MET A 1 -27.20 8.70 15.70
N GLN A 2 -26.02 9.29 15.80
CA GLN A 2 -25.46 10.11 14.73
C GLN A 2 -25.06 9.16 13.58
N LYS A 3 -25.41 9.55 12.34
CA LYS A 3 -25.01 8.77 11.15
C LYS A 3 -23.51 8.96 10.94
N ILE A 4 -22.80 7.88 10.71
CA ILE A 4 -21.38 7.91 10.36
C ILE A 4 -21.29 8.25 8.87
N PRO A 5 -20.55 9.30 8.48
CA PRO A 5 -20.25 9.59 7.09
C PRO A 5 -19.62 8.35 6.41
N THR A 6 -20.20 7.95 5.29
CA THR A 6 -19.74 6.78 4.54
C THR A 6 -19.62 7.13 3.07
N VAL A 7 -18.51 6.75 2.46
CA VAL A 7 -18.24 6.93 1.03
C VAL A 7 -18.14 5.55 0.38
N LEU A 8 -18.70 5.43 -0.80
CA LEU A 8 -18.53 4.28 -1.69
C LEU A 8 -17.77 4.75 -2.93
N MET A 9 -16.68 4.09 -3.26
CA MET A 9 -15.81 4.44 -4.39
C MET A 9 -15.53 3.24 -5.28
N GLU A 10 -15.09 3.50 -6.51
CA GLU A 10 -14.72 2.46 -7.48
C GLU A 10 -13.22 2.17 -7.50
N GLU A 11 -12.40 3.21 -7.36
CA GLU A 11 -10.94 3.13 -7.34
C GLU A 11 -10.43 3.43 -5.92
N HIS A 12 -9.61 2.55 -5.35
CA HIS A 12 -9.22 2.69 -3.94
C HIS A 12 -8.38 3.96 -3.67
N ARG A 13 -7.62 4.43 -4.67
CA ARG A 13 -6.88 5.71 -4.56
C ARG A 13 -7.76 6.92 -4.25
N ASP A 14 -9.08 6.86 -4.58
CA ASP A 14 -10.00 7.95 -4.31
C ASP A 14 -10.21 8.18 -2.81
N ALA A 15 -9.86 7.20 -1.96
CA ALA A 15 -9.85 7.33 -0.51
C ALA A 15 -9.02 8.54 -0.06
N TYR A 16 -7.86 8.79 -0.67
CA TYR A 16 -7.00 9.93 -0.36
C TYR A 16 -7.76 11.26 -0.51
N TYR A 17 -8.45 11.46 -1.63
CA TYR A 17 -9.30 12.62 -1.85
C TYR A 17 -10.43 12.72 -0.83
N HIS A 18 -11.09 11.61 -0.52
CA HIS A 18 -12.18 11.58 0.43
C HIS A 18 -11.73 11.90 1.86
N TRP A 19 -10.52 11.52 2.26
CA TRP A 19 -9.96 11.89 3.56
C TRP A 19 -9.76 13.40 3.67
N HIS A 20 -9.24 14.06 2.64
CA HIS A 20 -9.14 15.52 2.60
C HIS A 20 -10.52 16.21 2.68
N ARG A 21 -11.49 15.69 1.95
CA ARG A 21 -12.87 16.17 2.04
C ARG A 21 -13.43 16.02 3.46
N MET A 22 -13.19 14.89 4.13
CA MET A 22 -13.64 14.67 5.51
C MET A 22 -12.94 15.61 6.49
N ILE A 23 -11.68 15.97 6.26
CA ILE A 23 -10.95 16.98 7.02
C ILE A 23 -11.60 18.36 6.82
N ASP A 24 -11.83 18.78 5.58
CA ASP A 24 -12.45 20.06 5.25
C ASP A 24 -13.88 20.19 5.84
N MET A 25 -14.60 19.10 5.93
CA MET A 25 -15.91 19.02 6.58
C MET A 25 -15.85 18.94 8.11
N GLY A 26 -14.67 18.82 8.70
CA GLY A 26 -14.49 18.67 10.15
C GLY A 26 -14.96 17.31 10.70
N VAL A 27 -15.05 16.27 9.87
CA VAL A 27 -15.44 14.91 10.26
C VAL A 27 -14.29 14.21 10.98
N ILE A 28 -13.07 14.40 10.47
CA ILE A 28 -11.83 13.91 11.08
C ILE A 28 -10.85 15.07 11.29
N PRO A 29 -9.95 14.98 12.26
CA PRO A 29 -8.84 15.93 12.43
C PRO A 29 -7.94 15.99 11.20
N PRO A 30 -7.25 17.11 10.95
CA PRO A 30 -6.32 17.22 9.83
C PRO A 30 -5.09 16.29 9.97
N THR A 31 -4.74 15.91 11.19
CA THR A 31 -3.57 15.06 11.45
C THR A 31 -3.82 14.11 12.62
N GLY A 32 -2.98 13.08 12.72
CA GLY A 32 -2.95 12.17 13.88
C GLY A 32 -4.06 11.13 13.92
N ASN A 33 -4.73 10.91 12.81
CA ASN A 33 -5.80 9.90 12.72
C ASN A 33 -5.25 8.48 12.74
N TYR A 34 -6.16 7.55 12.96
CA TYR A 34 -5.95 6.11 12.91
C TYR A 34 -6.71 5.54 11.71
N LEU A 35 -6.00 4.88 10.80
CA LEU A 35 -6.59 4.14 9.68
C LEU A 35 -6.70 2.67 10.06
N LEU A 36 -7.89 2.11 10.05
CA LEU A 36 -8.11 0.67 10.07
C LEU A 36 -8.42 0.25 8.64
N HIS A 37 -7.39 -0.27 7.98
CA HIS A 37 -7.39 -0.67 6.58
C HIS A 37 -7.65 -2.17 6.47
N ILE A 38 -8.76 -2.54 5.85
CA ILE A 38 -9.23 -3.91 5.68
C ILE A 38 -9.19 -4.23 4.20
N ASP A 39 -8.17 -4.97 3.79
CA ASP A 39 -7.81 -5.16 2.40
C ASP A 39 -6.99 -6.44 2.22
N HIS A 40 -7.05 -7.00 1.04
CA HIS A 40 -6.11 -8.05 0.64
C HIS A 40 -4.70 -7.48 0.42
N HIS A 41 -4.58 -6.23 -0.02
CA HIS A 41 -3.34 -5.50 -0.30
C HIS A 41 -2.92 -4.59 0.87
N ASP A 42 -1.76 -3.98 0.77
CA ASP A 42 -1.25 -3.06 1.81
C ASP A 42 -1.44 -1.60 1.42
N ASP A 43 -1.54 -1.31 0.14
CA ASP A 43 -1.71 -0.01 -0.51
C ASP A 43 -0.75 1.08 -0.02
N MET A 44 0.43 0.63 0.40
CA MET A 44 1.50 1.45 0.95
C MET A 44 2.75 1.48 0.04
N GLU A 45 2.60 1.20 -1.25
CA GLU A 45 3.71 1.35 -2.19
C GLU A 45 4.13 2.83 -2.27
N CYS A 46 5.39 3.06 -2.61
CA CYS A 46 5.98 4.40 -2.65
C CYS A 46 6.72 4.64 -3.99
N PRO A 47 6.08 4.46 -5.15
CA PRO A 47 6.75 4.68 -6.43
C PRO A 47 7.15 6.14 -6.63
N GLY A 48 6.28 7.07 -6.30
CA GLY A 48 6.48 8.52 -6.12
C GLY A 48 7.37 9.27 -7.10
N TYR A 49 7.68 8.71 -8.29
CA TYR A 49 8.61 9.35 -9.23
C TYR A 49 8.11 10.71 -9.71
N ASP A 50 6.79 10.84 -9.88
CA ASP A 50 6.13 12.06 -10.37
C ASP A 50 5.53 12.90 -9.23
N TRP A 51 5.74 12.49 -7.98
CA TRP A 51 5.22 13.22 -6.83
C TRP A 51 6.09 14.42 -6.49
N ASP A 52 5.45 15.48 -5.99
CA ASP A 52 6.11 16.57 -5.31
C ASP A 52 5.56 16.69 -3.89
N LEU A 53 6.15 15.96 -2.97
CA LEU A 53 5.73 15.94 -1.57
C LEU A 53 6.13 17.18 -0.79
N THR A 54 6.82 18.14 -1.44
CA THR A 54 7.10 19.47 -0.85
C THR A 54 5.93 20.44 -1.05
N ALA A 55 4.97 20.08 -1.88
CA ALA A 55 3.76 20.83 -2.19
C ALA A 55 2.52 19.95 -2.05
N MET A 56 2.33 19.40 -0.84
CA MET A 56 1.17 18.55 -0.53
C MET A 56 -0.14 19.32 -0.63
N PRO A 57 -1.24 18.67 -1.02
CA PRO A 57 -2.56 19.27 -1.08
C PRO A 57 -2.96 19.94 0.23
N GLN A 58 -3.55 21.12 0.15
CA GLN A 58 -3.98 21.90 1.32
C GLN A 58 -5.51 21.89 1.49
N ASN A 59 -6.24 21.31 0.55
CA ASN A 59 -7.70 21.27 0.53
C ASN A 59 -8.22 20.17 -0.40
N GLU A 60 -9.52 19.90 -0.33
CA GLU A 60 -10.24 18.89 -1.13
C GLU A 60 -9.94 18.98 -2.63
N ARG A 61 -9.93 20.21 -3.19
CA ARG A 61 -9.74 20.41 -4.65
C ARG A 61 -8.32 20.02 -5.10
N GLU A 62 -7.33 20.39 -4.32
CA GLU A 62 -5.94 20.06 -4.61
C GLU A 62 -5.70 18.55 -4.41
N ALA A 63 -6.32 17.96 -3.40
CA ALA A 63 -6.26 16.52 -3.15
C ALA A 63 -6.88 15.73 -4.31
N LEU A 64 -8.02 16.16 -4.86
CA LEU A 64 -8.60 15.53 -6.05
C LEU A 64 -7.64 15.57 -7.24
N ALA A 65 -7.04 16.74 -7.51
CA ALA A 65 -6.10 16.89 -8.61
C ALA A 65 -4.81 16.05 -8.40
N PHE A 66 -4.37 15.89 -7.15
CA PHE A 66 -3.23 15.05 -6.81
C PHE A 66 -3.56 13.56 -6.98
N THR A 67 -4.74 13.12 -6.49
CA THR A 67 -5.24 11.75 -6.67
C THR A 67 -5.28 11.36 -8.14
N ASP A 68 -5.93 12.18 -8.97
CA ASP A 68 -6.11 11.89 -10.40
C ASP A 68 -4.79 11.84 -11.17
N ARG A 69 -3.85 12.70 -10.82
CA ARG A 69 -2.61 12.87 -11.58
C ARG A 69 -1.46 12.00 -11.09
N CYS A 70 -1.39 11.74 -9.78
CA CYS A 70 -0.20 11.20 -9.15
C CYS A 70 -0.40 9.83 -8.53
N LEU A 71 -1.61 9.49 -8.05
CA LEU A 71 -1.81 8.27 -7.29
C LEU A 71 -2.29 7.10 -8.13
N GLY A 72 -1.72 5.93 -7.85
CA GLY A 72 -2.20 4.63 -8.28
C GLY A 72 -3.06 3.96 -7.20
N ILE A 73 -3.51 2.75 -7.51
CA ILE A 73 -4.41 1.97 -6.64
C ILE A 73 -3.71 1.40 -5.39
N ALA A 74 -2.39 1.37 -5.36
CA ALA A 74 -1.61 0.70 -4.31
C ALA A 74 -0.68 1.67 -3.56
N ASP A 75 -0.80 2.99 -3.74
CA ASP A 75 0.20 3.93 -3.24
C ASP A 75 -0.38 5.18 -2.56
N PHE A 76 -1.66 5.18 -2.24
CA PHE A 76 -2.36 6.35 -1.71
C PHE A 76 -2.23 6.51 -0.18
N ILE A 77 -1.92 5.44 0.55
CA ILE A 77 -1.74 5.50 2.02
C ILE A 77 -0.41 6.19 2.38
N ALA A 78 0.66 5.93 1.62
CA ALA A 78 1.98 6.49 1.90
C ALA A 78 2.01 8.04 1.92
N PRO A 79 1.45 8.77 0.94
CA PRO A 79 1.37 10.23 1.00
C PRO A 79 0.48 10.74 2.14
N ALA A 80 -0.62 10.06 2.47
CA ALA A 80 -1.47 10.41 3.62
C ALA A 80 -0.74 10.25 4.97
N MET A 81 0.15 9.25 5.08
CA MET A 81 1.06 9.14 6.22
C MET A 81 2.10 10.25 6.20
N TRP A 82 2.68 10.57 5.03
CA TRP A 82 3.70 11.60 4.88
C TRP A 82 3.24 12.99 5.33
N GLU A 83 2.03 13.38 5.00
CA GLU A 83 1.43 14.66 5.42
C GLU A 83 0.93 14.64 6.88
N GLY A 84 0.95 13.46 7.53
CA GLY A 84 0.54 13.29 8.92
C GLY A 84 -0.97 13.11 9.10
N THR A 85 -1.73 12.95 8.05
CA THR A 85 -3.17 12.62 8.15
C THR A 85 -3.37 11.37 8.99
N PHE A 86 -2.59 10.32 8.73
CA PHE A 86 -2.58 9.11 9.56
C PHE A 86 -1.25 8.95 10.30
N GLN A 87 -1.32 8.89 11.63
CA GLN A 87 -0.19 8.56 12.49
C GLN A 87 -0.08 7.04 12.75
N THR A 88 -1.19 6.34 12.67
CA THR A 88 -1.25 4.89 12.79
C THR A 88 -2.05 4.30 11.64
N VAL A 89 -1.48 3.33 10.96
CA VAL A 89 -2.14 2.51 9.94
C VAL A 89 -2.17 1.07 10.45
N HIS A 90 -3.36 0.51 10.59
CA HIS A 90 -3.57 -0.88 10.98
C HIS A 90 -4.12 -1.66 9.80
N ILE A 91 -3.27 -2.47 9.21
CA ILE A 91 -3.59 -3.32 8.07
C ILE A 91 -4.11 -4.66 8.61
N LEU A 92 -5.37 -4.93 8.35
CA LEU A 92 -6.06 -6.13 8.78
C LEU A 92 -6.21 -7.09 7.61
N LYS A 93 -5.50 -8.22 7.69
CA LYS A 93 -5.51 -9.28 6.67
C LYS A 93 -6.16 -10.54 7.20
N GLU A 94 -6.92 -11.24 6.36
CA GLU A 94 -7.63 -12.44 6.78
C GLU A 94 -6.69 -13.62 7.08
N LEU A 95 -5.68 -13.81 6.23
CA LEU A 95 -4.80 -14.98 6.28
C LEU A 95 -3.67 -14.86 7.30
N ILE A 96 -3.50 -13.70 7.93
CA ILE A 96 -2.47 -13.50 8.95
C ILE A 96 -3.00 -13.95 10.32
N PRO A 97 -2.17 -14.63 11.13
CA PRO A 97 -2.55 -14.96 12.50
C PRO A 97 -3.00 -13.73 13.29
N ALA A 98 -3.90 -13.91 14.27
CA ALA A 98 -4.43 -12.83 15.10
C ALA A 98 -3.35 -12.04 15.89
N ARG A 99 -2.10 -12.48 15.84
CA ARG A 99 -0.98 -11.77 16.46
C ARG A 99 -0.62 -10.53 15.63
N ILE A 100 -0.73 -9.36 16.23
CA ILE A 100 -0.35 -8.10 15.62
C ILE A 100 1.17 -7.93 15.69
N ARG A 101 1.77 -7.62 14.54
CA ARG A 101 3.13 -7.07 14.46
C ARG A 101 3.01 -5.55 14.37
N THR A 102 3.61 -4.84 15.30
CA THR A 102 3.69 -3.38 15.28
C THR A 102 5.10 -2.97 14.89
N SER A 103 5.19 -2.10 13.90
CA SER A 103 6.43 -1.48 13.43
C SER A 103 6.33 0.04 13.56
N ARG A 104 7.41 0.66 14.02
CA ARG A 104 7.57 2.11 13.98
C ARG A 104 8.37 2.45 12.74
N ILE A 105 7.72 3.15 11.83
CA ILE A 105 8.28 3.51 10.53
C ILE A 105 8.75 4.96 10.56
N SER A 106 10.02 5.19 10.21
CA SER A 106 10.53 6.51 9.90
C SER A 106 10.40 6.75 8.40
N MET A 107 9.80 7.86 8.03
CA MET A 107 9.63 8.26 6.63
C MET A 107 10.56 9.44 6.33
N SER A 108 11.26 9.37 5.22
CA SER A 108 12.12 10.45 4.72
C SER A 108 12.10 10.47 3.20
N LEU A 109 12.40 11.63 2.60
CA LEU A 109 12.59 11.68 1.15
C LEU A 109 13.94 11.07 0.77
N MET A 110 13.95 10.29 -0.29
CA MET A 110 15.19 9.82 -0.90
C MET A 110 16.01 11.01 -1.39
N LYS A 111 17.33 10.93 -1.24
CA LYS A 111 18.24 12.00 -1.63
C LYS A 111 18.08 12.35 -3.11
N GLY A 112 17.85 13.63 -3.38
CA GLY A 112 17.67 14.14 -4.74
C GLY A 112 16.27 13.96 -5.32
N SER A 113 15.37 13.29 -4.61
CA SER A 113 13.97 13.15 -4.99
C SER A 113 13.09 14.21 -4.30
N ARG A 114 11.96 14.55 -4.92
CA ARG A 114 10.90 15.36 -4.35
C ARG A 114 9.68 14.53 -3.96
N GLY A 115 9.59 13.30 -4.42
CA GLY A 115 8.41 12.45 -4.27
C GLY A 115 8.69 11.04 -3.78
N CYS A 116 9.91 10.51 -3.94
CA CYS A 116 10.20 9.15 -3.49
C CYS A 116 10.39 9.12 -1.98
N ILE A 117 9.53 8.41 -1.29
CA ILE A 117 9.59 8.19 0.16
C ILE A 117 10.42 6.94 0.45
N GLU A 118 11.35 7.06 1.37
CA GLU A 118 12.03 5.94 2.00
C GLU A 118 11.34 5.64 3.33
N MET A 119 10.82 4.44 3.48
CA MET A 119 10.25 3.95 4.73
C MET A 119 11.23 3.00 5.42
N THR A 120 11.59 3.29 6.65
CA THR A 120 12.54 2.50 7.43
C THR A 120 11.88 2.02 8.73
N ASP A 121 11.78 0.72 8.94
CA ASP A 121 11.42 0.16 10.24
C ASP A 121 12.55 0.46 11.24
N LEU A 122 12.25 1.25 12.26
CA LEU A 122 13.27 1.72 13.23
C LEU A 122 13.89 0.58 14.01
N LYS A 123 13.13 -0.47 14.32
CA LYS A 123 13.64 -1.64 15.03
C LYS A 123 14.59 -2.44 14.16
N GLN A 124 14.24 -2.63 12.87
CA GLN A 124 15.11 -3.31 11.91
C GLN A 124 16.39 -2.51 11.69
N ALA A 125 16.28 -1.20 11.54
CA ALA A 125 17.45 -0.31 11.37
C ALA A 125 18.38 -0.30 12.58
N GLU A 126 17.88 -0.56 13.80
CA GLU A 126 18.72 -0.74 14.99
C GLU A 126 19.46 -2.07 14.95
N GLN A 127 18.77 -3.15 14.57
CA GLN A 127 19.38 -4.47 14.41
C GLN A 127 20.44 -4.48 13.30
N ASP A 128 20.16 -3.82 12.17
CA ASP A 128 21.10 -3.72 11.06
C ASP A 128 22.33 -2.89 11.41
N ARG A 129 22.20 -1.85 12.25
CA ARG A 129 23.36 -1.09 12.76
C ARG A 129 24.28 -1.96 13.60
N ASP A 130 23.74 -2.82 14.45
CA ASP A 130 24.54 -3.74 15.26
C ASP A 130 25.25 -4.78 14.39
N TRP A 131 24.58 -5.26 13.34
CA TRP A 131 25.18 -6.13 12.33
C TRP A 131 26.31 -5.43 11.56
N HIS A 132 26.06 -4.19 11.10
CA HIS A 132 27.04 -3.41 10.33
C HIS A 132 28.22 -2.91 11.16
N ALA A 133 28.05 -2.78 12.48
CA ALA A 133 29.18 -2.50 13.37
C ALA A 133 30.26 -3.58 13.33
N GLY A 134 29.90 -4.83 13.00
CA GLY A 134 30.82 -5.94 12.75
C GLY A 134 31.41 -6.00 11.32
N ALA A 135 30.89 -5.20 10.39
CA ALA A 135 31.30 -5.19 8.97
C ALA A 135 31.33 -3.75 8.41
N PRO A 136 32.32 -2.93 8.80
CA PRO A 136 32.34 -1.49 8.45
C PRO A 136 32.33 -1.18 6.95
N TRP A 137 32.77 -2.12 6.10
CA TRP A 137 32.77 -1.96 4.63
C TRP A 137 31.37 -2.07 3.98
N LEU A 138 30.39 -2.62 4.70
CA LEU A 138 28.99 -2.64 4.24
C LEU A 138 28.25 -1.36 4.63
N ALA A 139 28.80 -0.57 5.53
CA ALA A 139 28.31 0.74 5.88
C ALA A 139 28.69 1.77 4.80
N SER A 140 28.26 1.56 3.58
CA SER A 140 28.19 2.64 2.58
C SER A 140 27.05 3.57 2.99
N GLY A 141 27.23 4.21 4.15
CA GLY A 141 26.31 5.20 4.66
C GLY A 141 26.32 6.39 3.72
N GLY A 142 25.39 6.40 2.79
CA GLY A 142 25.00 7.66 2.20
C GLY A 142 24.67 8.58 3.35
N LYS A 143 25.28 9.78 3.40
CA LYS A 143 24.95 10.81 4.38
C LYS A 143 23.43 10.95 4.36
N LYS A 144 22.76 10.56 5.48
CA LYS A 144 21.33 10.74 5.60
C LYS A 144 21.04 12.22 5.43
N ASP A 145 20.19 12.51 4.47
CA ASP A 145 19.67 13.86 4.31
C ASP A 145 18.76 14.14 5.52
N ASP A 146 19.01 15.19 6.27
CA ASP A 146 18.27 15.55 7.48
C ASP A 146 16.87 16.11 7.20
N ARG A 147 16.34 15.90 5.98
CA ARG A 147 15.00 16.32 5.61
C ARG A 147 13.97 15.49 6.37
N GLU A 148 13.09 16.19 7.02
CA GLU A 148 12.01 15.83 7.92
C GLU A 148 11.71 14.34 8.04
N LYS A 149 12.02 13.77 9.21
CA LYS A 149 11.67 12.40 9.56
C LYS A 149 10.32 12.43 10.27
N LEU A 150 9.30 12.01 9.57
CA LEU A 150 8.03 11.69 10.19
C LEU A 150 8.09 10.25 10.73
N THR A 151 7.58 10.05 11.94
CA THR A 151 7.47 8.71 12.52
C THR A 151 6.00 8.31 12.60
N CYS A 152 5.67 7.20 11.98
CA CYS A 152 4.33 6.60 11.99
C CYS A 152 4.37 5.20 12.60
N GLU A 153 3.22 4.72 13.02
CA GLU A 153 3.04 3.34 13.49
C GLU A 153 2.28 2.53 12.44
N VAL A 154 2.84 1.40 12.04
CA VAL A 154 2.17 0.45 11.15
C VAL A 154 1.95 -0.85 11.88
N LYS A 155 0.72 -1.32 11.92
CA LYS A 155 0.30 -2.58 12.52
C LYS A 155 -0.15 -3.54 11.44
N TYR A 156 0.41 -4.73 11.46
CA TYR A 156 -0.02 -5.84 10.61
C TYR A 156 -0.58 -6.95 11.46
N GLY A 157 -1.74 -7.46 11.11
CA GLY A 157 -2.30 -8.59 11.84
C GLY A 157 -3.63 -9.07 11.31
N GLY A 158 -4.05 -10.19 11.85
CA GLY A 158 -5.41 -10.68 11.72
C GLY A 158 -6.31 -10.14 12.83
N MET A 159 -7.57 -10.52 12.79
CA MET A 159 -8.60 -10.08 13.75
C MET A 159 -8.31 -10.57 15.17
N ASN A 160 -7.77 -9.66 16.00
CA ASN A 160 -7.55 -9.93 17.41
C ASN A 160 -8.68 -9.31 18.25
N PRO A 161 -9.48 -10.08 19.01
CA PRO A 161 -10.60 -9.56 19.80
C PRO A 161 -10.18 -8.61 20.93
N ASP A 162 -8.88 -8.57 21.24
CA ASP A 162 -8.32 -7.69 22.27
C ASP A 162 -7.78 -6.38 21.73
N ASP A 163 -7.94 -6.12 20.42
CA ASP A 163 -7.55 -4.84 19.83
C ASP A 163 -8.26 -3.68 20.49
N ARG A 164 -7.53 -2.57 20.61
CA ARG A 164 -8.05 -1.32 21.16
C ARG A 164 -7.83 -0.21 20.13
N PHE A 165 -8.89 0.56 19.93
CA PHE A 165 -8.92 1.65 18.97
C PHE A 165 -9.09 2.99 19.67
N PRO A 166 -8.60 4.08 19.06
CA PRO A 166 -8.83 5.42 19.62
C PRO A 166 -10.32 5.76 19.60
N GLY A 167 -10.73 6.60 20.53
CA GLY A 167 -12.12 7.05 20.62
C GLY A 167 -12.49 8.13 19.60
N THR A 168 -11.51 8.72 18.91
CA THR A 168 -11.68 9.80 17.93
C THR A 168 -10.68 9.64 16.81
N GLY A 169 -10.99 10.19 15.63
CA GLY A 169 -10.08 10.20 14.47
C GLY A 169 -9.82 8.83 13.86
N LEU A 170 -10.72 7.85 14.04
CA LEU A 170 -10.61 6.56 13.40
C LEU A 170 -11.36 6.56 12.08
N VAL A 171 -10.67 6.21 11.00
CA VAL A 171 -11.26 5.92 9.70
C VAL A 171 -11.24 4.42 9.48
N LEU A 172 -12.40 3.86 9.12
CA LEU A 172 -12.53 2.48 8.68
C LEU A 172 -12.54 2.47 7.16
N ASP A 173 -11.50 1.90 6.59
CA ASP A 173 -11.31 1.78 5.15
C ASP A 173 -11.37 0.30 4.75
N VAL A 174 -12.25 -0.03 3.80
CA VAL A 174 -12.56 -1.40 3.42
C VAL A 174 -12.49 -1.54 1.91
N ASP A 175 -11.55 -2.34 1.42
CA ASP A 175 -11.63 -2.86 0.05
C ASP A 175 -12.44 -4.16 0.01
N LEU A 176 -13.39 -4.24 -0.91
CA LEU A 176 -14.23 -5.43 -1.04
C LEU A 176 -13.46 -6.63 -1.60
N ASP A 177 -12.27 -6.44 -2.14
CA ASP A 177 -11.40 -7.54 -2.55
C ASP A 177 -10.90 -8.37 -1.34
N TYR A 178 -10.90 -7.79 -0.14
CA TYR A 178 -10.71 -8.54 1.11
C TYR A 178 -11.61 -9.77 1.20
N PHE A 179 -12.83 -9.68 0.70
CA PHE A 179 -13.82 -10.77 0.74
C PHE A 179 -13.73 -11.69 -0.47
N CYS A 180 -13.45 -11.12 -1.64
CA CYS A 180 -13.49 -11.80 -2.92
C CYS A 180 -12.32 -11.35 -3.79
N TRP A 181 -11.16 -11.98 -3.60
CA TRP A 181 -9.98 -11.72 -4.39
C TRP A 181 -9.61 -12.96 -5.19
N ASP A 182 -9.25 -12.76 -6.43
CA ASP A 182 -8.66 -13.78 -7.27
C ASP A 182 -7.24 -13.38 -7.70
N ASN A 183 -6.38 -14.36 -7.78
CA ASN A 183 -5.01 -14.16 -8.22
C ASN A 183 -4.84 -14.23 -9.74
N THR A 184 -5.91 -13.96 -10.51
CA THR A 184 -5.87 -14.05 -11.97
C THR A 184 -4.96 -13.03 -12.62
N MET A 185 -4.64 -11.94 -11.92
CA MET A 185 -3.63 -10.98 -12.37
C MET A 185 -2.21 -11.59 -12.43
N SER A 186 -1.96 -12.66 -11.68
CA SER A 186 -0.67 -13.33 -11.59
C SER A 186 -0.46 -14.43 -12.62
N THR A 187 -1.54 -14.97 -13.17
CA THR A 187 -1.53 -16.01 -14.22
C THR A 187 -1.67 -15.41 -15.61
N GLY A 188 -1.77 -14.08 -15.72
CA GLY A 188 -1.81 -13.39 -17.00
C GLY A 188 -0.59 -13.72 -17.86
N GLU A 189 -0.75 -13.73 -19.16
CA GLU A 189 0.36 -13.84 -20.11
C GLU A 189 1.48 -12.86 -19.72
N PRO A 190 2.76 -13.25 -19.88
CA PRO A 190 3.88 -12.37 -19.58
C PRO A 190 3.68 -11.01 -20.25
N LYS A 191 3.83 -9.93 -19.49
CA LYS A 191 3.81 -8.59 -20.06
C LYS A 191 4.97 -8.48 -21.02
N ARG A 192 4.67 -8.11 -22.26
CA ARG A 192 5.65 -7.93 -23.32
C ARG A 192 5.91 -6.44 -23.49
N ILE A 193 7.14 -6.02 -23.31
CA ILE A 193 7.56 -4.62 -23.43
C ILE A 193 8.65 -4.55 -24.50
N GLU A 194 8.45 -3.71 -25.52
CA GLU A 194 9.50 -3.45 -26.51
C GLU A 194 10.60 -2.60 -25.87
N ILE A 195 11.84 -3.04 -26.04
CA ILE A 195 13.02 -2.39 -25.50
C ILE A 195 14.03 -2.08 -26.61
N THR A 196 15.01 -1.24 -26.33
CA THR A 196 16.08 -0.97 -27.28
C THR A 196 17.06 -2.15 -27.35
N GLU A 197 17.79 -2.25 -28.45
CA GLU A 197 18.88 -3.23 -28.60
C GLU A 197 19.92 -3.10 -27.48
N GLU A 198 20.24 -1.88 -27.08
CA GLU A 198 21.17 -1.60 -25.99
C GLU A 198 20.67 -2.17 -24.66
N ALA A 199 19.38 -1.95 -24.32
CA ALA A 199 18.75 -2.49 -23.11
C ALA A 199 18.69 -4.03 -23.15
N TYR A 200 18.41 -4.62 -24.31
CA TYR A 200 18.44 -6.06 -24.51
C TYR A 200 19.83 -6.63 -24.24
N ARG A 201 20.88 -6.06 -24.86
CA ARG A 201 22.26 -6.50 -24.66
C ARG A 201 22.69 -6.36 -23.21
N SER A 202 22.40 -5.23 -22.57
CA SER A 202 22.68 -5.03 -21.15
C SER A 202 22.05 -6.12 -20.29
N PHE A 203 20.78 -6.47 -20.55
CA PHE A 203 20.10 -7.54 -19.80
C PHE A 203 20.69 -8.93 -20.05
N VAL A 204 21.04 -9.25 -21.30
CA VAL A 204 21.54 -10.58 -21.67
C VAL A 204 22.99 -10.80 -21.19
N GLU A 205 23.82 -9.78 -21.29
CA GLU A 205 25.26 -9.86 -20.96
C GLU A 205 25.52 -9.76 -19.46
N ASP A 206 24.69 -9.04 -18.73
CA ASP A 206 24.82 -8.88 -17.28
C ASP A 206 24.01 -9.96 -16.52
N ARG A 207 24.73 -10.92 -15.94
CA ARG A 207 24.13 -11.98 -15.11
C ARG A 207 23.51 -11.46 -13.82
N ASP A 208 23.97 -10.32 -13.32
CA ASP A 208 23.54 -9.68 -12.08
C ASP A 208 22.66 -8.46 -12.37
N HIS A 209 22.10 -8.38 -13.58
CA HIS A 209 21.24 -7.27 -13.97
C HIS A 209 20.08 -7.07 -12.98
N PRO A 210 19.83 -5.83 -12.52
CA PRO A 210 18.85 -5.55 -11.45
C PRO A 210 17.46 -6.14 -11.70
N LEU A 211 17.01 -6.23 -12.96
CA LEU A 211 15.72 -6.84 -13.29
C LEU A 211 15.66 -8.35 -13.06
N ARG A 212 16.79 -9.05 -12.93
CA ARG A 212 16.84 -10.50 -12.61
C ARG A 212 16.63 -10.76 -11.12
N ILE A 213 16.85 -9.76 -10.28
CA ILE A 213 16.82 -9.84 -8.83
C ILE A 213 15.41 -9.52 -8.27
N LEU A 214 14.46 -9.20 -9.14
CA LEU A 214 13.08 -8.93 -8.72
C LEU A 214 12.44 -10.22 -8.15
N ALA A 215 12.41 -10.30 -6.84
CA ALA A 215 12.21 -11.52 -6.03
C ALA A 215 10.95 -12.36 -6.30
N THR A 216 9.96 -11.85 -7.01
CA THR A 216 8.70 -12.54 -7.30
C THR A 216 8.37 -12.58 -8.80
N ARG A 217 9.31 -12.17 -9.65
CA ARG A 217 9.08 -12.05 -11.10
C ARG A 217 10.14 -12.82 -11.87
N ILE A 218 9.71 -13.48 -12.92
CA ILE A 218 10.61 -14.03 -13.93
C ILE A 218 10.71 -12.96 -15.01
N VAL A 219 11.93 -12.54 -15.30
CA VAL A 219 12.22 -11.58 -16.36
C VAL A 219 13.10 -12.27 -17.39
N ASP A 220 12.71 -12.21 -18.64
CA ASP A 220 13.49 -12.73 -19.78
C ASP A 220 13.50 -11.71 -20.91
N ALA A 221 14.50 -11.78 -21.77
CA ALA A 221 14.62 -10.90 -22.93
C ALA A 221 14.81 -11.73 -24.19
N VAL A 222 14.07 -11.39 -25.24
CA VAL A 222 14.05 -12.13 -26.52
C VAL A 222 14.17 -11.17 -27.69
N GLU A 223 14.99 -11.54 -28.68
CA GLU A 223 14.99 -10.93 -30.00
C GLU A 223 14.00 -11.68 -30.90
N ASP A 224 13.10 -10.96 -31.53
CA ASP A 224 12.12 -11.49 -32.46
C ASP A 224 12.00 -10.55 -33.67
N GLN A 225 12.39 -11.05 -34.83
CA GLN A 225 12.35 -10.32 -36.12
C GLN A 225 13.05 -8.95 -36.13
N GLY A 226 14.18 -8.84 -35.46
CA GLY A 226 14.94 -7.59 -35.35
C GLY A 226 14.37 -6.59 -34.36
N ARG A 227 13.39 -7.00 -33.54
CA ARG A 227 12.87 -6.23 -32.42
C ARG A 227 13.21 -6.92 -31.11
N TYR A 228 13.38 -6.14 -30.05
CA TYR A 228 13.83 -6.63 -28.76
C TYR A 228 12.70 -6.48 -27.73
N TRP A 229 12.49 -7.53 -26.96
CA TRP A 229 11.37 -7.62 -26.02
C TRP A 229 11.83 -8.05 -24.66
N LEU A 230 11.29 -7.38 -23.63
CA LEU A 230 11.37 -7.84 -22.25
C LEU A 230 10.04 -8.50 -21.88
N TYR A 231 10.13 -9.72 -21.36
CA TYR A 231 8.99 -10.46 -20.82
C TYR A 231 9.07 -10.45 -19.30
N ILE A 232 7.99 -10.02 -18.67
CA ILE A 232 7.88 -10.00 -17.21
C ILE A 232 6.68 -10.88 -16.85
N SER A 233 6.92 -11.99 -16.16
CA SER A 233 5.90 -12.86 -15.62
C SER A 233 6.03 -12.94 -14.11
N GLN A 234 4.92 -13.20 -13.45
CA GLN A 234 4.85 -13.37 -12.01
C GLN A 234 4.50 -14.82 -11.71
N VAL A 235 5.28 -15.49 -10.88
CA VAL A 235 4.96 -16.84 -10.41
C VAL A 235 4.27 -16.68 -9.05
N ILE A 236 2.96 -16.53 -9.08
CA ILE A 236 2.14 -16.60 -7.88
C ILE A 236 1.20 -17.81 -8.05
N PRO A 237 1.03 -18.64 -7.02
CA PRO A 237 0.07 -19.74 -7.09
C PRO A 237 -1.32 -19.24 -7.45
N GLU A 238 -2.02 -19.95 -8.32
CA GLU A 238 -3.43 -19.66 -8.59
C GLU A 238 -4.23 -19.91 -7.30
N GLU A 239 -4.89 -18.87 -6.82
CA GLU A 239 -5.90 -18.99 -5.79
C GLU A 239 -7.27 -18.92 -6.49
N PRO A 240 -8.11 -19.95 -6.34
CA PRO A 240 -9.44 -19.91 -6.91
C PRO A 240 -10.29 -18.85 -6.21
N LEU A 241 -11.22 -18.24 -6.97
CA LEU A 241 -12.22 -17.36 -6.38
C LEU A 241 -12.92 -18.06 -5.20
N PRO A 242 -13.08 -17.40 -4.07
CA PRO A 242 -13.83 -17.95 -2.95
C PRO A 242 -15.30 -18.13 -3.34
N ASP A 243 -15.92 -19.20 -2.85
CA ASP A 243 -17.34 -19.42 -2.97
C ASP A 243 -18.15 -18.47 -2.05
N ASP A 244 -19.45 -18.38 -2.29
CA ASP A 244 -20.35 -17.52 -1.53
C ASP A 244 -20.32 -17.82 -0.03
N GLU A 245 -20.17 -19.10 0.37
CA GLU A 245 -20.08 -19.50 1.78
C GLU A 245 -18.83 -18.93 2.43
N THR A 246 -17.71 -18.96 1.73
CA THR A 246 -16.45 -18.38 2.17
C THR A 246 -16.55 -16.85 2.31
N ILE A 247 -17.16 -16.18 1.31
CA ILE A 247 -17.39 -14.73 1.36
C ILE A 247 -18.26 -14.35 2.58
N LEU A 248 -19.38 -15.03 2.77
CA LEU A 248 -20.27 -14.78 3.90
C LEU A 248 -19.57 -15.02 5.23
N ARG A 249 -18.78 -16.09 5.36
CA ARG A 249 -18.00 -16.37 6.56
C ARG A 249 -16.98 -15.27 6.86
N ARG A 250 -16.30 -14.72 5.83
CA ARG A 250 -15.37 -13.59 5.97
C ARG A 250 -16.11 -12.35 6.48
N MET A 251 -17.26 -12.06 5.90
CA MET A 251 -18.13 -10.94 6.34
C MET A 251 -18.57 -11.10 7.79
N ASP A 252 -19.09 -12.25 8.18
CA ASP A 252 -19.54 -12.53 9.55
C ASP A 252 -18.37 -12.40 10.54
N ARG A 253 -17.19 -12.88 10.18
CA ARG A 253 -15.99 -12.76 11.00
C ARG A 253 -15.57 -11.30 11.19
N LEU A 254 -15.60 -10.49 10.12
CA LEU A 254 -15.32 -9.07 10.21
C LEU A 254 -16.35 -8.35 11.09
N PHE A 255 -17.65 -8.58 10.88
CA PHE A 255 -18.70 -7.97 11.72
C PHE A 255 -18.58 -8.38 13.17
N TRP A 256 -18.26 -9.63 13.45
CA TRP A 256 -18.00 -10.09 14.82
C TRP A 256 -16.83 -9.34 15.44
N TYR A 257 -15.72 -9.20 14.70
CA TYR A 257 -14.52 -8.49 15.15
C TYR A 257 -14.82 -7.02 15.46
N LEU A 258 -15.46 -6.29 14.54
CA LEU A 258 -15.80 -4.89 14.73
C LEU A 258 -16.73 -4.68 15.95
N ARG A 259 -17.69 -5.59 16.16
CA ARG A 259 -18.56 -5.56 17.33
C ARG A 259 -17.81 -5.90 18.62
N ARG A 260 -16.96 -6.90 18.58
CA ARG A 260 -16.22 -7.37 19.75
C ARG A 260 -15.23 -6.34 20.26
N THR A 261 -14.53 -5.67 19.37
CA THR A 261 -13.55 -4.63 19.68
C THR A 261 -14.21 -3.29 20.00
N GLY A 262 -15.51 -3.13 19.68
CA GLY A 262 -16.26 -1.90 19.93
C GLY A 262 -15.78 -0.72 19.09
N VAL A 263 -15.23 -1.01 17.92
CA VAL A 263 -14.75 0.00 16.95
C VAL A 263 -15.85 1.02 16.66
N ARG A 264 -15.50 2.31 16.70
CA ARG A 264 -16.41 3.42 16.39
C ARG A 264 -15.73 4.40 15.45
N PRO A 265 -15.82 4.15 14.13
CA PRO A 265 -15.20 5.03 13.17
C PRO A 265 -15.89 6.39 13.14
N ALA A 266 -15.10 7.43 12.92
CA ALA A 266 -15.59 8.78 12.60
C ALA A 266 -16.09 8.84 11.14
N ALA A 267 -15.45 8.04 10.26
CA ALA A 267 -15.76 7.94 8.84
C ALA A 267 -15.56 6.50 8.36
N ILE A 268 -16.24 6.14 7.28
CA ILE A 268 -16.12 4.82 6.62
C ILE A 268 -15.91 5.04 5.12
N ASP A 269 -14.88 4.40 4.59
CA ASP A 269 -14.61 4.29 3.16
C ASP A 269 -14.82 2.85 2.71
N ILE A 270 -15.45 2.67 1.57
CA ILE A 270 -15.68 1.35 0.97
C ILE A 270 -15.28 1.42 -0.49
N CYS A 271 -14.27 0.66 -0.87
CA CYS A 271 -13.86 0.51 -2.25
C CYS A 271 -14.48 -0.76 -2.86
N ARG A 272 -15.02 -0.64 -4.07
CA ARG A 272 -15.55 -1.77 -4.81
C ARG A 272 -14.50 -2.53 -5.60
N SER A 273 -13.36 -1.89 -5.90
CA SER A 273 -12.24 -2.43 -6.68
C SER A 273 -12.63 -3.12 -7.99
N VAL A 274 -13.68 -2.62 -8.66
CA VAL A 274 -14.24 -3.27 -9.87
C VAL A 274 -13.26 -3.24 -11.03
N ARG A 275 -12.42 -2.20 -11.12
CA ARG A 275 -11.46 -2.02 -12.21
C ARG A 275 -10.07 -2.53 -11.90
N SER A 276 -9.68 -2.46 -10.64
CA SER A 276 -8.35 -2.87 -10.17
C SER A 276 -8.27 -4.37 -9.86
N GLY A 277 -9.32 -4.95 -9.29
CA GLY A 277 -9.50 -6.39 -9.24
C GLY A 277 -10.34 -6.83 -10.43
N ARG A 278 -9.86 -7.72 -11.29
CA ARG A 278 -10.71 -8.33 -12.33
C ARG A 278 -11.80 -9.16 -11.64
N ARG A 279 -12.85 -8.47 -11.18
CA ARG A 279 -14.06 -9.17 -10.80
C ARG A 279 -14.75 -9.65 -12.07
N SER A 280 -15.08 -10.93 -12.11
CA SER A 280 -16.19 -11.35 -12.94
C SER A 280 -17.41 -10.49 -12.55
N GLU A 281 -18.17 -10.00 -13.49
CA GLU A 281 -19.39 -9.19 -13.29
C GLU A 281 -20.45 -9.88 -12.39
N THR A 282 -20.11 -10.99 -11.75
CA THR A 282 -20.94 -11.90 -10.96
C THR A 282 -20.65 -11.93 -9.47
N CYS A 283 -19.72 -11.12 -8.92
CA CYS A 283 -19.56 -10.97 -7.46
C CYS A 283 -20.35 -9.82 -6.88
#